data_7fd657a0910a093dbfa85ecbc9575c01
#
_entry.id   7fd657a0910a093dbfa85ecbc9575c01
#
_cell.length_a   1.000
_cell.length_b   1.000
_cell.length_c   1.000
_cell.angle_alpha   90.00
_cell.angle_beta   90.00
_cell.angle_gamma   90.00
#
_symmetry.space_group_name_H-M   'P 1'
#
loop_
_entity.id
_entity.type
_entity.pdbx_description
1 polymer ?
#
loop_
_entity_poly.entity_id
_entity_poly.type
_entity_poly.pdbx_seq_one_letter_code
_entity_poly.pdbx_strand_id
1 'polypeptide(L)'
;MTIRKVWDGKVWQKYVEDLLVLTYGPEDFQRIPDECQGDLGLEAFTRSGIGIQCYAPQGHLNIKQRYEKHRSKLSTDISKLITNQDGLRSVLGQTVLKRWFFVIPDHDNKQLIAFANKKAEEVRSKCLTYISVDFEIQIHDDGAFPAARNKLLGPADVVLPLDLPQANPAQIQDWAAENDGLIQVVDGKLRRLSTLTSRKLRQECRNRLVAKSIEGQNILEQIRSLSPDLYERIIQLKSARAASLAMESYTSTINPNDRLTSVVNDYMASLRKEVKVLPHGADTVLGYEAVSDWLALCNLDFPEVGNA
;
A
#
# COMPACT_ATOMS: atom_id res chain seq x y z
N MET A 1 -1.31 0.71 15.64
CA MET A 1 -2.36 1.54 14.98
C MET A 1 -1.91 1.70 13.54
N THR A 2 -2.50 0.97 12.60
CA THR A 2 -2.09 1.00 11.19
C THR A 2 -2.44 2.37 10.62
N ILE A 3 -1.47 3.13 10.19
CA ILE A 3 -1.70 4.40 9.48
C ILE A 3 -2.23 4.01 8.09
N ARG A 4 -3.54 4.18 7.89
CA ARG A 4 -4.17 3.92 6.59
C ARG A 4 -3.83 5.05 5.63
N LYS A 5 -3.54 4.69 4.39
CA LYS A 5 -3.31 5.65 3.32
C LYS A 5 -4.58 6.49 3.10
N VAL A 6 -4.43 7.80 3.12
CA VAL A 6 -5.47 8.73 2.65
C VAL A 6 -5.28 8.92 1.15
N TRP A 7 -6.19 8.39 0.36
CA TRP A 7 -6.17 8.57 -1.07
C TRP A 7 -6.71 9.95 -1.46
N ASP A 8 -6.04 10.64 -2.37
CA ASP A 8 -6.67 11.74 -3.10
C ASP A 8 -7.78 11.17 -3.99
N GLY A 9 -8.92 11.87 -4.07
CA GLY A 9 -10.08 11.36 -4.80
C GLY A 9 -9.82 11.12 -6.29
N LYS A 10 -9.09 12.03 -6.96
CA LYS A 10 -8.75 11.91 -8.39
C LYS A 10 -7.71 10.83 -8.65
N VAL A 11 -6.73 10.70 -7.73
CA VAL A 11 -5.72 9.63 -7.81
C VAL A 11 -6.36 8.26 -7.62
N TRP A 12 -7.31 8.14 -6.66
CA TRP A 12 -8.08 6.91 -6.47
C TRP A 12 -8.92 6.56 -7.69
N GLN A 13 -9.67 7.53 -8.23
CA GLN A 13 -10.49 7.34 -9.43
C GLN A 13 -9.62 6.84 -10.60
N LYS A 14 -8.50 7.51 -10.89
CA LYS A 14 -7.58 7.10 -11.96
C LYS A 14 -7.04 5.69 -11.76
N TYR A 15 -6.63 5.34 -10.54
CA TYR A 15 -6.16 4.00 -10.20
C TYR A 15 -7.24 2.94 -10.45
N VAL A 16 -8.48 3.19 -10.01
CA VAL A 16 -9.61 2.27 -10.24
C VAL A 16 -9.96 2.17 -11.72
N GLU A 17 -9.95 3.27 -12.48
CA GLU A 17 -10.14 3.24 -13.93
C GLU A 17 -9.13 2.31 -14.62
N ASP A 18 -7.85 2.39 -14.25
CA ASP A 18 -6.80 1.54 -14.80
C ASP A 18 -7.00 0.05 -14.43
N LEU A 19 -7.42 -0.25 -13.18
CA LEU A 19 -7.83 -1.60 -12.76
C LEU A 19 -8.97 -2.15 -13.61
N LEU A 20 -9.98 -1.33 -13.87
CA LEU A 20 -11.18 -1.73 -14.59
C LEU A 20 -10.92 -1.92 -16.09
N VAL A 21 -10.10 -1.06 -16.70
CA VAL A 21 -9.64 -1.26 -18.09
C VAL A 21 -8.88 -2.58 -18.25
N LEU A 22 -8.01 -2.91 -17.29
CA LEU A 22 -7.29 -4.20 -17.30
C LEU A 22 -8.21 -5.40 -17.04
N THR A 23 -9.32 -5.20 -16.33
CA THR A 23 -10.27 -6.26 -15.97
C THR A 23 -11.25 -6.55 -17.10
N TYR A 24 -11.83 -5.51 -17.70
CA TYR A 24 -12.91 -5.63 -18.67
C TYR A 24 -12.47 -5.42 -20.13
N GLY A 25 -11.27 -4.91 -20.33
CA GLY A 25 -10.77 -4.53 -21.66
C GLY A 25 -11.26 -3.15 -22.12
N PRO A 26 -10.48 -2.47 -22.98
CA PRO A 26 -10.83 -1.14 -23.48
C PRO A 26 -12.10 -1.12 -24.38
N GLU A 27 -12.48 -2.26 -24.93
CA GLU A 27 -13.67 -2.42 -25.76
C GLU A 27 -14.98 -2.47 -24.95
N ASP A 28 -14.93 -2.94 -23.69
CA ASP A 28 -16.09 -3.00 -22.79
C ASP A 28 -16.17 -1.79 -21.87
N PHE A 29 -15.03 -1.23 -21.45
CA PHE A 29 -14.97 -0.12 -20.50
C PHE A 29 -15.13 1.24 -21.18
N GLN A 30 -16.06 2.07 -20.69
CA GLN A 30 -16.31 3.43 -21.17
C GLN A 30 -16.30 4.43 -20.01
N ARG A 31 -15.33 5.35 -20.01
CA ARG A 31 -15.28 6.48 -19.08
C ARG A 31 -16.33 7.53 -19.41
N ILE A 32 -16.91 8.17 -18.38
CA ILE A 32 -17.78 9.34 -18.50
C ILE A 32 -17.01 10.56 -17.97
N PRO A 33 -16.63 11.53 -18.81
CA PRO A 33 -15.99 12.77 -18.37
C PRO A 33 -16.93 13.62 -17.50
N ASP A 34 -16.44 14.15 -16.39
CA ASP A 34 -17.19 14.99 -15.44
C ASP A 34 -17.14 16.50 -15.76
N GLU A 35 -16.35 16.91 -16.76
CA GLU A 35 -16.08 18.33 -17.09
C GLU A 35 -17.31 19.10 -17.63
N CYS A 36 -18.34 18.40 -18.11
CA CYS A 36 -19.58 18.99 -18.60
C CYS A 36 -20.81 18.36 -17.94
N GLN A 37 -21.56 19.11 -17.13
CA GLN A 37 -22.84 18.73 -16.49
C GLN A 37 -22.78 17.71 -15.34
N GLY A 38 -21.58 17.37 -14.81
CA GLY A 38 -21.41 16.43 -13.69
C GLY A 38 -21.45 14.95 -14.12
N ASP A 39 -21.23 14.09 -13.16
CA ASP A 39 -20.98 12.65 -13.34
C ASP A 39 -22.25 11.77 -13.52
N LEU A 40 -23.44 12.34 -13.56
CA LEU A 40 -24.73 11.63 -13.66
C LEU A 40 -24.92 10.49 -12.63
N GLY A 41 -24.07 10.39 -11.60
CA GLY A 41 -23.97 9.28 -10.66
C GLY A 41 -23.15 8.09 -11.18
N LEU A 42 -22.37 8.31 -12.28
CA LEU A 42 -21.49 7.35 -12.91
C LEU A 42 -20.21 8.02 -13.39
N GLU A 43 -19.04 7.53 -12.99
CA GLU A 43 -17.75 7.95 -13.56
C GLU A 43 -17.36 7.12 -14.79
N ALA A 44 -17.87 5.90 -14.87
CA ALA A 44 -17.67 5.00 -16.00
C ALA A 44 -18.80 3.95 -16.07
N PHE A 45 -18.87 3.24 -17.18
CA PHE A 45 -19.70 2.04 -17.31
C PHE A 45 -19.03 1.01 -18.22
N THR A 46 -19.49 -0.23 -18.15
CA THR A 46 -19.14 -1.27 -19.12
C THR A 46 -20.30 -1.52 -20.06
N ARG A 47 -20.02 -1.87 -21.30
CA ARG A 47 -21.02 -2.25 -22.29
C ARG A 47 -21.79 -3.50 -21.88
N SER A 48 -21.17 -4.35 -21.04
CA SER A 48 -21.79 -5.52 -20.42
C SER A 48 -22.80 -5.21 -19.32
N GLY A 49 -22.93 -3.93 -18.91
CA GLY A 49 -24.00 -3.44 -18.03
C GLY A 49 -23.58 -3.22 -16.57
N ILE A 50 -22.35 -2.79 -16.33
CA ILE A 50 -21.87 -2.39 -14.99
C ILE A 50 -21.69 -0.87 -14.99
N GLY A 51 -22.37 -0.15 -14.11
CA GLY A 51 -22.10 1.24 -13.78
C GLY A 51 -21.02 1.33 -12.70
N ILE A 52 -20.17 2.33 -12.73
CA ILE A 52 -19.02 2.46 -11.80
C ILE A 52 -19.00 3.85 -11.20
N GLN A 53 -18.86 3.92 -9.89
CA GLN A 53 -18.61 5.13 -9.12
C GLN A 53 -17.46 4.90 -8.16
N CYS A 54 -16.47 5.80 -8.17
CA CYS A 54 -15.32 5.77 -7.27
C CYS A 54 -15.48 6.82 -6.18
N TYR A 55 -15.00 6.52 -4.97
CA TYR A 55 -14.99 7.50 -3.91
C TYR A 55 -13.92 7.21 -2.86
N ALA A 56 -13.03 8.18 -2.63
CA ALA A 56 -12.08 8.18 -1.53
C ALA A 56 -12.36 9.38 -0.61
N PRO A 57 -12.84 9.13 0.62
CA PRO A 57 -13.09 10.22 1.57
C PRO A 57 -11.78 10.84 2.04
N GLN A 58 -11.73 12.16 2.11
CA GLN A 58 -10.55 12.91 2.52
C GLN A 58 -10.39 12.93 4.05
N GLY A 59 -9.12 12.91 4.51
CA GLY A 59 -8.72 13.02 5.90
C GLY A 59 -8.66 11.69 6.66
N HIS A 60 -8.04 11.73 7.84
CA HIS A 60 -7.97 10.59 8.75
C HIS A 60 -9.29 10.39 9.47
N LEU A 61 -10.09 9.44 9.00
CA LEU A 61 -11.42 9.16 9.49
C LEU A 61 -11.46 7.85 10.29
N ASN A 62 -12.21 7.84 11.39
CA ASN A 62 -12.57 6.59 12.05
C ASN A 62 -13.65 5.81 11.25
N ILE A 63 -13.90 4.55 11.62
CA ILE A 63 -14.84 3.65 10.91
C ILE A 63 -16.24 4.27 10.79
N LYS A 64 -16.75 4.91 11.85
CA LYS A 64 -18.07 5.54 11.84
C LYS A 64 -18.14 6.72 10.88
N GLN A 65 -17.14 7.60 10.90
CA GLN A 65 -17.05 8.76 10.01
C GLN A 65 -16.93 8.34 8.55
N ARG A 66 -16.13 7.31 8.25
CA ARG A 66 -16.04 6.74 6.88
C ARG A 66 -17.38 6.19 6.42
N TYR A 67 -18.03 5.41 7.24
CA TYR A 67 -19.37 4.88 6.93
C TYR A 67 -20.35 5.99 6.58
N GLU A 68 -20.41 7.06 7.38
CA GLU A 68 -21.30 8.20 7.14
C GLU A 68 -21.00 8.90 5.82
N LYS A 69 -19.72 9.09 5.49
CA LYS A 69 -19.30 9.68 4.20
C LYS A 69 -19.60 8.77 3.01
N HIS A 70 -19.29 7.47 3.11
CA HIS A 70 -19.63 6.49 2.07
C HIS A 70 -21.14 6.42 1.83
N ARG A 71 -21.93 6.34 2.90
CA ARG A 71 -23.38 6.31 2.83
C ARG A 71 -23.97 7.58 2.18
N SER A 72 -23.46 8.74 2.56
CA SER A 72 -23.89 10.04 1.98
C SER A 72 -23.58 10.10 0.49
N LYS A 73 -22.34 9.77 0.08
CA LYS A 73 -21.93 9.78 -1.34
C LYS A 73 -22.76 8.78 -2.15
N LEU A 74 -22.88 7.52 -1.69
CA LEU A 74 -23.69 6.50 -2.35
C LEU A 74 -25.15 6.99 -2.53
N SER A 75 -25.77 7.57 -1.49
CA SER A 75 -27.13 8.09 -1.59
C SER A 75 -27.26 9.21 -2.63
N THR A 76 -26.31 10.12 -2.66
CA THR A 76 -26.28 11.24 -3.64
C THR A 76 -26.17 10.72 -5.07
N ASP A 77 -25.26 9.78 -5.33
CA ASP A 77 -25.00 9.28 -6.67
C ASP A 77 -26.16 8.39 -7.16
N ILE A 78 -26.75 7.59 -6.29
CA ILE A 78 -27.99 6.84 -6.64
C ILE A 78 -29.16 7.77 -6.91
N SER A 79 -29.28 8.90 -6.19
CA SER A 79 -30.29 9.90 -6.51
C SER A 79 -30.08 10.51 -7.90
N LYS A 80 -28.84 10.80 -8.29
CA LYS A 80 -28.51 11.26 -9.65
C LYS A 80 -28.86 10.20 -10.69
N LEU A 81 -28.54 8.91 -10.41
CA LEU A 81 -28.89 7.79 -11.28
C LEU A 81 -30.40 7.69 -11.53
N ILE A 82 -31.24 8.09 -10.57
CA ILE A 82 -32.70 8.08 -10.71
C ILE A 82 -33.22 9.33 -11.42
N THR A 83 -32.63 10.49 -11.15
CA THR A 83 -33.18 11.79 -11.62
C THR A 83 -32.70 12.22 -12.99
N ASN A 84 -31.45 11.89 -13.37
CA ASN A 84 -30.84 12.35 -14.62
C ASN A 84 -31.15 11.43 -15.83
N GLN A 85 -32.41 11.05 -15.99
CA GLN A 85 -32.83 10.01 -16.94
C GLN A 85 -32.41 10.28 -18.39
N ASP A 86 -32.61 11.49 -18.88
CA ASP A 86 -32.33 11.80 -20.28
C ASP A 86 -30.81 11.82 -20.56
N GLY A 87 -30.02 12.38 -19.67
CA GLY A 87 -28.56 12.33 -19.74
C GLY A 87 -28.04 10.89 -19.73
N LEU A 88 -28.56 10.06 -18.81
CA LEU A 88 -28.17 8.65 -18.72
C LEU A 88 -28.57 7.84 -19.95
N ARG A 89 -29.77 8.03 -20.48
CA ARG A 89 -30.18 7.38 -21.74
C ARG A 89 -29.28 7.76 -22.91
N SER A 90 -28.91 9.04 -23.00
CA SER A 90 -28.01 9.51 -24.03
C SER A 90 -26.62 8.89 -23.94
N VAL A 91 -26.04 8.82 -22.72
CA VAL A 91 -24.69 8.30 -22.48
C VAL A 91 -24.62 6.77 -22.57
N LEU A 92 -25.57 6.07 -21.97
CA LEU A 92 -25.61 4.61 -21.95
C LEU A 92 -26.03 4.00 -23.29
N GLY A 93 -26.82 4.72 -24.11
CA GLY A 93 -27.38 4.22 -25.37
C GLY A 93 -28.23 2.98 -25.17
N GLN A 94 -27.78 1.85 -25.71
CA GLN A 94 -28.47 0.55 -25.58
C GLN A 94 -28.05 -0.25 -24.33
N THR A 95 -27.08 0.25 -23.55
CA THR A 95 -26.58 -0.46 -22.38
C THR A 95 -27.60 -0.39 -21.24
N VAL A 96 -28.00 -1.56 -20.72
CA VAL A 96 -28.85 -1.70 -19.54
C VAL A 96 -27.98 -2.09 -18.35
N LEU A 97 -28.01 -1.26 -17.30
CA LEU A 97 -27.23 -1.48 -16.08
C LEU A 97 -27.86 -2.61 -15.26
N LYS A 98 -27.09 -3.67 -15.05
CA LYS A 98 -27.39 -4.82 -14.18
C LYS A 98 -26.77 -4.65 -12.80
N ARG A 99 -25.61 -4.00 -12.72
CA ARG A 99 -24.86 -3.76 -11.50
C ARG A 99 -24.38 -2.34 -11.44
N TRP A 100 -24.19 -1.85 -10.21
CA TRP A 100 -23.54 -0.58 -9.95
C TRP A 100 -22.47 -0.80 -8.89
N PHE A 101 -21.22 -0.58 -9.25
CA PHE A 101 -20.07 -0.75 -8.37
C PHE A 101 -19.76 0.55 -7.68
N PHE A 102 -19.74 0.53 -6.35
CA PHE A 102 -19.21 1.59 -5.53
C PHE A 102 -17.82 1.18 -5.06
N VAL A 103 -16.78 1.76 -5.68
CA VAL A 103 -15.39 1.37 -5.44
C VAL A 103 -14.73 2.35 -4.49
N ILE A 104 -14.36 1.86 -3.30
CA ILE A 104 -13.84 2.64 -2.17
C ILE A 104 -12.53 2.03 -1.66
N PRO A 105 -11.59 2.83 -1.10
CA PRO A 105 -10.32 2.30 -0.61
C PRO A 105 -10.45 1.32 0.56
N ASP A 106 -11.44 1.54 1.43
CA ASP A 106 -11.66 0.78 2.67
C ASP A 106 -13.11 0.31 2.77
N HIS A 107 -13.33 -1.00 2.69
CA HIS A 107 -14.63 -1.65 2.86
C HIS A 107 -14.68 -2.41 4.19
N ASP A 108 -14.85 -1.69 5.29
CA ASP A 108 -14.75 -2.22 6.66
C ASP A 108 -16.06 -2.20 7.46
N ASN A 109 -17.21 -1.92 6.81
CA ASN A 109 -18.49 -1.83 7.51
C ASN A 109 -19.64 -2.55 6.78
N LYS A 110 -20.11 -3.65 7.36
CA LYS A 110 -21.26 -4.44 6.83
C LYS A 110 -22.58 -3.66 6.69
N GLN A 111 -22.76 -2.56 7.45
CA GLN A 111 -23.96 -1.73 7.35
C GLN A 111 -24.04 -1.02 5.99
N LEU A 112 -22.90 -0.76 5.33
CA LEU A 112 -22.88 -0.17 4.00
C LEU A 112 -23.47 -1.12 2.97
N ILE A 113 -23.22 -2.42 3.08
CA ILE A 113 -23.84 -3.45 2.21
C ILE A 113 -25.36 -3.46 2.39
N ALA A 114 -25.84 -3.48 3.63
CA ALA A 114 -27.28 -3.46 3.90
C ALA A 114 -27.96 -2.19 3.37
N PHE A 115 -27.25 -1.04 3.46
CA PHE A 115 -27.72 0.21 2.90
C PHE A 115 -27.74 0.19 1.35
N ALA A 116 -26.72 -0.38 0.72
CA ALA A 116 -26.64 -0.56 -0.73
C ALA A 116 -27.80 -1.42 -1.26
N ASN A 117 -28.13 -2.52 -0.57
CA ASN A 117 -29.27 -3.39 -0.94
C ASN A 117 -30.61 -2.64 -0.93
N LYS A 118 -30.87 -1.82 0.12
CA LYS A 118 -32.06 -0.97 0.17
C LYS A 118 -32.11 0.04 -0.97
N LYS A 119 -30.96 0.62 -1.33
CA LYS A 119 -30.86 1.56 -2.46
C LYS A 119 -31.07 0.86 -3.81
N ALA A 120 -30.62 -0.38 -3.97
CA ALA A 120 -30.90 -1.17 -5.16
C ALA A 120 -32.40 -1.46 -5.33
N GLU A 121 -33.13 -1.77 -4.24
CA GLU A 121 -34.58 -1.92 -4.24
C GLU A 121 -35.29 -0.61 -4.65
N GLU A 122 -34.83 0.53 -4.11
CA GLU A 122 -35.35 1.85 -4.49
C GLU A 122 -35.19 2.09 -5.99
N VAL A 123 -34.01 1.81 -6.58
CA VAL A 123 -33.75 1.97 -8.01
C VAL A 123 -34.67 1.07 -8.84
N ARG A 124 -34.77 -0.23 -8.49
CA ARG A 124 -35.64 -1.19 -9.19
C ARG A 124 -37.12 -0.75 -9.20
N SER A 125 -37.58 -0.19 -8.07
CA SER A 125 -38.97 0.29 -7.95
C SER A 125 -39.34 1.43 -8.91
N LYS A 126 -38.33 2.12 -9.49
CA LYS A 126 -38.54 3.22 -10.45
C LYS A 126 -38.78 2.73 -11.89
N CYS A 127 -38.57 1.45 -12.17
CA CYS A 127 -38.76 0.86 -13.49
C CYS A 127 -38.13 1.62 -14.63
N LEU A 128 -36.86 2.09 -14.44
CA LEU A 128 -36.14 2.90 -15.42
C LEU A 128 -35.69 2.04 -16.60
N THR A 129 -35.80 2.51 -17.82
CA THR A 129 -35.53 1.75 -19.06
C THR A 129 -34.07 1.29 -19.21
N TYR A 130 -33.13 2.02 -18.60
CA TYR A 130 -31.70 1.71 -18.59
C TYR A 130 -31.27 0.93 -17.35
N ILE A 131 -32.18 0.46 -16.52
CA ILE A 131 -31.94 -0.34 -15.32
C ILE A 131 -32.57 -1.72 -15.48
N SER A 132 -31.81 -2.77 -15.19
CA SER A 132 -32.31 -4.14 -15.20
C SER A 132 -33.25 -4.41 -14.02
N VAL A 133 -34.18 -5.33 -14.20
CA VAL A 133 -35.10 -5.77 -13.16
C VAL A 133 -34.41 -6.45 -11.98
N ASP A 134 -33.22 -7.00 -12.22
CA ASP A 134 -32.33 -7.65 -11.25
C ASP A 134 -31.13 -6.77 -10.83
N PHE A 135 -31.26 -5.45 -11.00
CA PHE A 135 -30.20 -4.49 -10.68
C PHE A 135 -29.70 -4.62 -9.24
N GLU A 136 -28.39 -4.62 -9.07
CA GLU A 136 -27.71 -4.72 -7.78
C GLU A 136 -26.69 -3.58 -7.58
N ILE A 137 -26.48 -3.21 -6.32
CA ILE A 137 -25.39 -2.32 -5.91
C ILE A 137 -24.36 -3.15 -5.15
N GLN A 138 -23.13 -3.16 -5.63
CA GLN A 138 -22.02 -3.89 -5.02
C GLN A 138 -20.95 -2.93 -4.53
N ILE A 139 -20.41 -3.17 -3.32
CA ILE A 139 -19.34 -2.39 -2.73
C ILE A 139 -18.04 -3.17 -2.96
N HIS A 140 -17.04 -2.51 -3.53
CA HIS A 140 -15.73 -3.10 -3.80
C HIS A 140 -14.60 -2.21 -3.28
N ASP A 141 -13.48 -2.83 -2.99
CA ASP A 141 -12.16 -2.22 -2.91
C ASP A 141 -11.28 -2.79 -4.03
N ASP A 142 -10.00 -2.41 -4.08
CA ASP A 142 -9.05 -2.88 -5.09
C ASP A 142 -8.74 -4.38 -4.97
N GLY A 143 -8.97 -4.99 -3.82
CA GLY A 143 -8.87 -6.43 -3.60
C GLY A 143 -9.85 -7.26 -4.42
N ALA A 144 -10.96 -6.65 -4.91
CA ALA A 144 -11.88 -7.31 -5.82
C ALA A 144 -11.29 -7.58 -7.22
N PHE A 145 -10.14 -6.95 -7.58
CA PHE A 145 -9.52 -7.00 -8.88
C PHE A 145 -8.06 -7.51 -8.84
N PRO A 146 -7.77 -8.70 -8.25
CA PRO A 146 -6.41 -9.12 -7.93
C PRO A 146 -5.53 -9.29 -9.17
N ALA A 147 -6.05 -9.79 -10.28
CA ALA A 147 -5.30 -9.98 -11.52
C ALA A 147 -4.90 -8.63 -12.17
N ALA A 148 -5.82 -7.67 -12.20
CA ALA A 148 -5.55 -6.33 -12.72
C ALA A 148 -4.60 -5.56 -11.79
N ARG A 149 -4.80 -5.67 -10.47
CA ARG A 149 -3.92 -5.10 -9.45
C ARG A 149 -2.48 -5.59 -9.62
N ASN A 150 -2.29 -6.90 -9.78
CA ASN A 150 -0.96 -7.49 -10.01
C ASN A 150 -0.34 -7.03 -11.34
N LYS A 151 -1.14 -6.79 -12.38
CA LYS A 151 -0.66 -6.23 -13.66
C LYS A 151 -0.27 -4.76 -13.54
N LEU A 152 -1.01 -3.96 -12.79
CA LEU A 152 -0.64 -2.56 -12.52
C LEU A 152 0.62 -2.46 -11.66
N LEU A 153 0.82 -3.39 -10.75
CA LEU A 153 2.02 -3.51 -9.93
C LEU A 153 3.20 -4.20 -10.66
N GLY A 154 2.97 -4.73 -11.88
CA GLY A 154 4.00 -5.33 -12.74
C GLY A 154 4.46 -4.38 -13.86
N PRO A 155 5.40 -4.71 -14.72
CA PRO A 155 6.82 -4.42 -14.67
C PRO A 155 7.19 -2.94 -14.87
N ALA A 156 8.20 -2.50 -14.17
CA ALA A 156 9.14 -1.37 -14.40
C ALA A 156 8.65 0.09 -14.37
N ASP A 157 7.38 0.41 -14.66
CA ASP A 157 6.91 1.81 -14.77
C ASP A 157 5.88 2.23 -13.70
N VAL A 158 5.43 1.29 -12.85
CA VAL A 158 4.47 1.57 -11.78
C VAL A 158 5.16 1.49 -10.43
N VAL A 159 5.40 2.64 -9.84
CA VAL A 159 5.93 2.76 -8.48
C VAL A 159 4.81 2.54 -7.46
N LEU A 160 5.03 1.67 -6.46
CA LEU A 160 4.09 1.49 -5.36
C LEU A 160 3.84 2.81 -4.64
N PRO A 161 2.59 3.17 -4.36
CA PRO A 161 2.25 4.38 -3.62
C PRO A 161 2.50 4.17 -2.12
N LEU A 162 3.77 4.11 -1.73
CA LEU A 162 4.19 3.96 -0.33
C LEU A 162 4.46 5.32 0.30
N ASP A 163 3.95 5.51 1.50
CA ASP A 163 4.40 6.61 2.35
C ASP A 163 5.73 6.23 3.00
N LEU A 164 6.69 7.16 3.00
CA LEU A 164 7.98 6.99 3.66
C LEU A 164 8.01 7.84 4.96
N PRO A 165 7.31 7.40 6.02
CA PRO A 165 7.25 8.14 7.26
C PRO A 165 8.61 8.14 7.95
N GLN A 166 8.97 9.26 8.56
CA GLN A 166 10.15 9.36 9.40
C GLN A 166 9.79 9.06 10.86
N ALA A 167 10.61 8.24 11.51
CA ALA A 167 10.46 7.98 12.94
C ALA A 167 10.82 9.24 13.75
N ASN A 168 9.96 9.62 14.69
CA ASN A 168 10.23 10.74 15.58
C ASN A 168 11.06 10.31 16.80
N PRO A 169 11.71 11.26 17.51
CA PRO A 169 12.56 10.94 18.65
C PRO A 169 11.87 10.17 19.78
N ALA A 170 10.57 10.40 20.02
CA ALA A 170 9.82 9.69 21.07
C ALA A 170 9.65 8.21 20.69
N GLN A 171 9.27 7.92 19.46
CA GLN A 171 9.16 6.54 18.96
C GLN A 171 10.49 5.78 19.06
N ILE A 172 11.62 6.44 18.79
CA ILE A 172 12.95 5.84 18.91
C ILE A 172 13.27 5.51 20.36
N GLN A 173 12.92 6.40 21.30
CA GLN A 173 13.15 6.19 22.74
C GLN A 173 12.26 5.08 23.29
N ASP A 174 10.99 5.07 22.95
CA ASP A 174 10.03 4.06 23.39
C ASP A 174 10.44 2.68 22.87
N TRP A 175 10.76 2.57 21.58
CA TRP A 175 11.25 1.33 20.99
C TRP A 175 12.53 0.81 21.66
N ALA A 176 13.49 1.70 21.93
CA ALA A 176 14.74 1.34 22.58
C ALA A 176 14.52 0.85 24.02
N ALA A 177 13.58 1.45 24.75
CA ALA A 177 13.22 1.03 26.11
C ALA A 177 12.55 -0.35 26.14
N GLU A 178 11.67 -0.62 25.18
CA GLU A 178 11.00 -1.91 25.05
C GLU A 178 11.92 -3.04 24.58
N ASN A 179 13.04 -2.70 23.91
CA ASN A 179 13.96 -3.65 23.27
C ASN A 179 15.40 -3.55 23.83
N ASP A 180 15.58 -3.27 25.12
CA ASP A 180 16.89 -3.04 25.75
C ASP A 180 17.90 -4.16 25.47
N GLY A 181 17.49 -5.42 25.48
CA GLY A 181 18.36 -6.55 25.15
C GLY A 181 18.93 -6.49 23.73
N LEU A 182 18.11 -6.13 22.74
CA LEU A 182 18.55 -5.97 21.34
C LEU A 182 19.48 -4.74 21.20
N ILE A 183 19.19 -3.66 21.92
CA ILE A 183 20.03 -2.46 21.96
C ILE A 183 21.44 -2.79 22.48
N GLN A 184 21.55 -3.59 23.53
CA GLN A 184 22.85 -4.01 24.07
C GLN A 184 23.66 -4.84 23.08
N VAL A 185 23.01 -5.76 22.36
CA VAL A 185 23.66 -6.55 21.29
C VAL A 185 24.18 -5.63 20.18
N VAL A 186 23.35 -4.72 19.68
CA VAL A 186 23.75 -3.77 18.64
C VAL A 186 24.88 -2.86 19.11
N ASP A 187 24.82 -2.29 20.33
CA ASP A 187 25.89 -1.46 20.90
C ASP A 187 27.21 -2.22 21.03
N GLY A 188 27.15 -3.51 21.39
CA GLY A 188 28.32 -4.38 21.44
C GLY A 188 29.02 -4.51 20.08
N LYS A 189 28.24 -4.69 19.01
CA LYS A 189 28.75 -4.81 17.64
C LYS A 189 29.26 -3.48 17.09
N LEU A 190 28.56 -2.37 17.35
CA LEU A 190 28.98 -1.04 16.93
C LEU A 190 30.33 -0.60 17.55
N ARG A 191 30.71 -1.14 18.71
CA ARG A 191 32.06 -0.91 19.31
C ARG A 191 33.19 -1.46 18.47
N ARG A 192 32.93 -2.44 17.61
CA ARG A 192 33.91 -3.08 16.72
C ARG A 192 34.15 -2.29 15.43
N LEU A 193 33.33 -1.25 15.18
CA LEU A 193 33.50 -0.34 14.05
C LEU A 193 34.49 0.76 14.39
N SER A 194 35.65 0.77 13.72
CA SER A 194 36.74 1.71 14.00
C SER A 194 36.38 3.17 13.71
N THR A 195 35.39 3.44 12.86
CA THR A 195 34.88 4.79 12.58
C THR A 195 34.05 5.38 13.72
N LEU A 196 33.48 4.54 14.61
CA LEU A 196 32.65 4.96 15.72
C LEU A 196 33.48 5.13 17.01
N THR A 197 34.41 6.07 17.01
CA THR A 197 35.46 6.27 18.03
C THR A 197 34.88 6.69 19.38
N SER A 198 33.77 7.41 19.44
CA SER A 198 33.18 7.91 20.68
C SER A 198 31.85 7.24 21.05
N ARG A 199 31.53 7.26 22.36
CA ARG A 199 30.23 6.80 22.85
C ARG A 199 29.08 7.56 22.17
N LYS A 200 29.23 8.86 21.95
CA LYS A 200 28.23 9.71 21.32
C LYS A 200 27.96 9.26 19.88
N LEU A 201 29.01 9.05 19.08
CA LEU A 201 28.85 8.57 17.68
C LEU A 201 28.18 7.20 17.61
N ARG A 202 28.51 6.28 18.51
CA ARG A 202 27.85 4.98 18.58
C ARG A 202 26.35 5.11 18.90
N GLN A 203 26.00 5.97 19.86
CA GLN A 203 24.62 6.23 20.24
C GLN A 203 23.83 6.87 19.09
N GLU A 204 24.41 7.82 18.38
CA GLU A 204 23.79 8.44 17.20
C GLU A 204 23.58 7.41 16.08
N CYS A 205 24.58 6.59 15.79
CA CYS A 205 24.48 5.50 14.80
C CYS A 205 23.36 4.50 15.18
N ARG A 206 23.36 4.01 16.43
CA ARG A 206 22.32 3.14 16.95
C ARG A 206 20.92 3.76 16.80
N ASN A 207 20.74 5.01 17.21
CA ASN A 207 19.44 5.67 17.11
C ASN A 207 18.97 5.80 15.65
N ARG A 208 19.89 6.01 14.71
CA ARG A 208 19.57 6.00 13.27
C ARG A 208 19.16 4.60 12.79
N LEU A 209 19.82 3.55 13.26
CA LEU A 209 19.44 2.17 12.91
C LEU A 209 18.04 1.83 13.47
N VAL A 210 17.75 2.22 14.72
CA VAL A 210 16.40 2.06 15.31
C VAL A 210 15.35 2.83 14.50
N ALA A 211 15.65 4.09 14.13
CA ALA A 211 14.74 4.86 13.27
C ALA A 211 14.45 4.13 11.95
N LYS A 212 15.49 3.61 11.28
CA LYS A 212 15.34 2.87 10.03
C LYS A 212 14.61 1.53 10.20
N SER A 213 14.76 0.87 11.35
CA SER A 213 13.97 -0.32 11.69
C SER A 213 12.47 0.03 11.77
N ILE A 214 12.10 1.07 12.51
CA ILE A 214 10.70 1.53 12.63
C ILE A 214 10.13 1.95 11.26
N GLU A 215 10.86 2.77 10.52
CA GLU A 215 10.47 3.27 9.20
C GLU A 215 10.28 2.11 8.21
N GLY A 216 11.21 1.15 8.19
CA GLY A 216 11.17 -0.01 7.31
C GLY A 216 10.03 -0.97 7.66
N GLN A 217 9.76 -1.21 8.93
CA GLN A 217 8.61 -2.01 9.35
C GLN A 217 7.27 -1.38 8.90
N ASN A 218 7.15 -0.06 8.98
CA ASN A 218 5.98 0.65 8.46
C ASN A 218 5.83 0.50 6.94
N ILE A 219 6.94 0.52 6.20
CA ILE A 219 6.95 0.27 4.75
C ILE A 219 6.55 -1.18 4.44
N LEU A 220 7.11 -2.15 5.15
CA LEU A 220 6.79 -3.56 4.98
C LEU A 220 5.31 -3.85 5.24
N GLU A 221 4.70 -3.23 6.25
CA GLU A 221 3.28 -3.38 6.53
C GLU A 221 2.39 -2.77 5.43
N GLN A 222 2.79 -1.62 4.87
CA GLN A 222 2.12 -1.05 3.71
C GLN A 222 2.22 -1.98 2.50
N ILE A 223 3.42 -2.52 2.20
CA ILE A 223 3.61 -3.47 1.11
C ILE A 223 2.77 -4.73 1.34
N ARG A 224 2.75 -5.26 2.56
CA ARG A 224 1.94 -6.42 2.92
C ARG A 224 0.45 -6.20 2.65
N SER A 225 -0.04 -4.99 2.97
CA SER A 225 -1.43 -4.61 2.72
C SER A 225 -1.75 -4.39 1.25
N LEU A 226 -0.81 -3.84 0.47
CA LEU A 226 -1.00 -3.50 -0.94
C LEU A 226 -0.72 -4.68 -1.88
N SER A 227 0.28 -5.48 -1.57
CA SER A 227 0.76 -6.60 -2.40
C SER A 227 1.40 -7.68 -1.53
N PRO A 228 0.61 -8.62 -0.98
CA PRO A 228 1.12 -9.71 -0.15
C PRO A 228 2.24 -10.53 -0.82
N ASP A 229 2.12 -10.82 -2.11
CA ASP A 229 3.13 -11.58 -2.86
C ASP A 229 4.47 -10.85 -2.92
N LEU A 230 4.43 -9.51 -3.06
CA LEU A 230 5.63 -8.70 -3.05
C LEU A 230 6.27 -8.63 -1.66
N TYR A 231 5.45 -8.52 -0.61
CA TYR A 231 5.91 -8.63 0.77
C TYR A 231 6.64 -9.95 1.00
N GLU A 232 6.04 -11.08 0.63
CA GLU A 232 6.66 -12.41 0.76
C GLU A 232 7.99 -12.48 0.02
N ARG A 233 8.07 -11.94 -1.20
CA ARG A 233 9.31 -11.88 -1.97
C ARG A 233 10.40 -11.08 -1.28
N ILE A 234 10.09 -9.93 -0.69
CA ILE A 234 11.05 -9.11 0.08
C ILE A 234 11.53 -9.87 1.31
N ILE A 235 10.63 -10.52 2.03
CA ILE A 235 10.97 -11.33 3.22
C ILE A 235 11.86 -12.53 2.83
N GLN A 236 11.59 -13.18 1.71
CA GLN A 236 12.45 -14.26 1.20
C GLN A 236 13.86 -13.75 0.85
N LEU A 237 13.99 -12.61 0.17
CA LEU A 237 15.29 -11.99 -0.12
C LEU A 237 16.05 -11.64 1.17
N LYS A 238 15.36 -11.04 2.16
CA LYS A 238 15.92 -10.68 3.47
C LYS A 238 16.41 -11.94 4.21
N SER A 239 15.62 -13.01 4.24
CA SER A 239 15.93 -14.27 4.92
C SER A 239 17.08 -15.01 4.25
N ALA A 240 17.11 -15.06 2.91
CA ALA A 240 18.20 -15.68 2.16
C ALA A 240 19.54 -14.95 2.44
N ARG A 241 19.52 -13.61 2.46
CA ARG A 241 20.73 -12.82 2.79
C ARG A 241 21.17 -13.03 4.24
N ALA A 242 20.22 -13.10 5.19
CA ALA A 242 20.52 -13.39 6.60
C ALA A 242 21.26 -14.73 6.76
N ALA A 243 20.81 -15.79 6.08
CA ALA A 243 21.46 -17.10 6.10
C ALA A 243 22.89 -17.05 5.54
N SER A 244 23.11 -16.31 4.43
CA SER A 244 24.45 -16.11 3.87
C SER A 244 25.37 -15.36 4.84
N LEU A 245 24.86 -14.27 5.46
CA LEU A 245 25.63 -13.45 6.40
C LEU A 245 26.09 -14.25 7.65
N ALA A 246 25.26 -15.16 8.14
CA ALA A 246 25.61 -16.03 9.26
C ALA A 246 26.84 -16.90 8.90
N MET A 247 26.91 -17.44 7.69
CA MET A 247 28.07 -18.22 7.23
C MET A 247 29.28 -17.34 6.95
N GLU A 248 29.09 -16.18 6.32
CA GLU A 248 30.15 -15.22 6.04
C GLU A 248 30.83 -14.70 7.31
N SER A 249 30.14 -14.70 8.46
CA SER A 249 30.69 -14.27 9.75
C SER A 249 31.87 -15.10 10.20
N TYR A 250 31.96 -16.37 9.77
CA TYR A 250 33.07 -17.27 10.09
C TYR A 250 34.24 -17.21 9.11
N THR A 251 34.02 -16.69 7.90
CA THR A 251 35.01 -16.78 6.81
C THR A 251 35.51 -15.42 6.32
N SER A 252 34.83 -14.34 6.66
CA SER A 252 35.17 -13.00 6.17
C SER A 252 36.37 -12.43 6.88
N THR A 253 37.36 -11.96 6.08
CA THR A 253 38.53 -11.20 6.56
C THR A 253 38.36 -9.69 6.31
N ILE A 254 37.20 -9.25 5.82
CA ILE A 254 36.91 -7.86 5.48
C ILE A 254 36.82 -7.02 6.76
N ASN A 255 37.35 -5.79 6.71
CA ASN A 255 37.22 -4.84 7.80
C ASN A 255 35.74 -4.63 8.19
N PRO A 256 35.38 -4.54 9.49
CA PRO A 256 33.99 -4.37 9.93
C PRO A 256 33.24 -3.21 9.29
N ASN A 257 33.89 -2.04 9.06
CA ASN A 257 33.24 -0.90 8.42
C ASN A 257 32.92 -1.17 6.95
N ASP A 258 33.87 -1.75 6.22
CA ASP A 258 33.71 -2.08 4.80
C ASP A 258 32.66 -3.18 4.63
N ARG A 259 32.66 -4.16 5.56
CA ARG A 259 31.66 -5.22 5.59
C ARG A 259 30.24 -4.69 5.78
N LEU A 260 30.04 -3.79 6.77
CA LEU A 260 28.73 -3.19 7.01
C LEU A 260 28.25 -2.44 5.76
N THR A 261 29.11 -1.64 5.15
CA THR A 261 28.81 -0.88 3.93
C THR A 261 28.46 -1.81 2.75
N SER A 262 29.26 -2.86 2.52
CA SER A 262 29.01 -3.84 1.46
C SER A 262 27.67 -4.53 1.66
N VAL A 263 27.39 -5.02 2.87
CA VAL A 263 26.12 -5.73 3.18
C VAL A 263 24.89 -4.88 2.89
N VAL A 264 24.91 -3.60 3.29
CA VAL A 264 23.82 -2.66 2.99
C VAL A 264 23.65 -2.48 1.48
N ASN A 265 24.77 -2.16 0.78
CA ASN A 265 24.72 -1.88 -0.65
C ASN A 265 24.30 -3.09 -1.49
N ASP A 266 24.80 -4.29 -1.16
CA ASP A 266 24.45 -5.53 -1.86
C ASP A 266 22.97 -5.85 -1.72
N TYR A 267 22.39 -5.67 -0.51
CA TYR A 267 20.98 -5.92 -0.30
C TYR A 267 20.10 -4.86 -0.98
N MET A 268 20.48 -3.58 -0.93
CA MET A 268 19.79 -2.52 -1.67
C MET A 268 19.82 -2.78 -3.19
N ALA A 269 20.97 -3.24 -3.72
CA ALA A 269 21.09 -3.61 -5.13
C ALA A 269 20.18 -4.80 -5.49
N SER A 270 20.07 -5.79 -4.60
CA SER A 270 19.15 -6.92 -4.77
C SER A 270 17.70 -6.47 -4.76
N LEU A 271 17.31 -5.58 -3.84
CA LEU A 271 15.96 -4.99 -3.80
C LEU A 271 15.65 -4.24 -5.10
N ARG A 272 16.54 -3.38 -5.58
CA ARG A 272 16.35 -2.64 -6.86
C ARG A 272 16.20 -3.56 -8.05
N LYS A 273 16.95 -4.66 -8.08
CA LYS A 273 16.91 -5.63 -9.17
C LYS A 273 15.61 -6.44 -9.15
N GLU A 274 15.22 -6.94 -7.98
CA GLU A 274 14.14 -7.90 -7.82
C GLU A 274 12.78 -7.24 -7.55
N VAL A 275 12.75 -5.98 -7.08
CA VAL A 275 11.57 -5.24 -6.63
C VAL A 275 11.54 -3.86 -7.27
N LYS A 276 11.38 -3.83 -8.60
CA LYS A 276 11.45 -2.60 -9.41
C LYS A 276 10.36 -1.56 -9.11
N VAL A 277 9.30 -1.99 -8.45
CA VAL A 277 8.12 -1.15 -8.13
C VAL A 277 8.27 -0.32 -6.84
N LEU A 278 9.41 -0.41 -6.15
CA LEU A 278 9.67 0.39 -4.95
C LEU A 278 9.86 1.88 -5.30
N PRO A 279 9.25 2.82 -4.56
CA PRO A 279 9.51 4.23 -4.73
C PRO A 279 10.96 4.58 -4.39
N HIS A 280 11.43 5.69 -4.96
CA HIS A 280 12.77 6.19 -4.69
C HIS A 280 13.01 6.36 -3.18
N GLY A 281 14.09 5.77 -2.68
CA GLY A 281 14.46 5.81 -1.26
C GLY A 281 13.88 4.68 -0.39
N ALA A 282 12.82 3.98 -0.81
CA ALA A 282 12.29 2.84 -0.06
C ALA A 282 13.30 1.70 0.05
N ASP A 283 14.03 1.42 -1.02
CA ASP A 283 15.14 0.47 -1.03
C ASP A 283 16.21 0.79 0.02
N THR A 284 16.50 2.07 0.20
CA THR A 284 17.46 2.53 1.22
C THR A 284 16.93 2.31 2.64
N VAL A 285 15.67 2.64 2.90
CA VAL A 285 15.05 2.43 4.21
C VAL A 285 14.99 0.94 4.53
N LEU A 286 14.51 0.11 3.60
CA LEU A 286 14.44 -1.36 3.76
C LEU A 286 15.83 -1.99 3.88
N GLY A 287 16.84 -1.44 3.22
CA GLY A 287 18.23 -1.88 3.34
C GLY A 287 18.77 -1.70 4.75
N TYR A 288 18.57 -0.54 5.35
CA TYR A 288 19.00 -0.28 6.72
C TYR A 288 18.09 -0.96 7.77
N GLU A 289 16.82 -1.13 7.51
CA GLU A 289 15.92 -1.94 8.34
C GLU A 289 16.42 -3.38 8.44
N ALA A 290 16.74 -4.02 7.31
CA ALA A 290 17.25 -5.37 7.28
C ALA A 290 18.59 -5.50 8.04
N VAL A 291 19.50 -4.53 7.84
CA VAL A 291 20.77 -4.51 8.56
C VAL A 291 20.57 -4.35 10.07
N SER A 292 19.61 -3.51 10.50
CA SER A 292 19.27 -3.35 11.91
C SER A 292 18.84 -4.67 12.54
N ASP A 293 17.97 -5.42 11.85
CA ASP A 293 17.52 -6.75 12.27
C ASP A 293 18.68 -7.76 12.31
N TRP A 294 19.51 -7.79 11.27
CA TRP A 294 20.65 -8.73 11.21
C TRP A 294 21.70 -8.47 12.29
N LEU A 295 21.90 -7.21 12.65
CA LEU A 295 22.75 -6.87 13.81
C LEU A 295 22.11 -7.31 15.12
N ALA A 296 20.83 -7.04 15.32
CA ALA A 296 20.09 -7.38 16.53
C ALA A 296 19.94 -8.89 16.73
N LEU A 297 19.65 -9.64 15.64
CA LEU A 297 19.41 -11.09 15.65
C LEU A 297 20.67 -11.93 15.42
N CYS A 298 21.87 -11.32 15.46
CA CYS A 298 23.16 -11.99 15.30
C CYS A 298 23.44 -12.68 13.96
N ASN A 299 22.68 -12.37 12.91
CA ASN A 299 22.99 -12.83 11.55
C ASN A 299 24.21 -12.10 10.95
N LEU A 300 24.37 -10.82 11.28
CA LEU A 300 25.54 -10.03 10.95
C LEU A 300 26.36 -9.79 12.21
N ASP A 301 27.59 -10.27 12.20
CA ASP A 301 28.56 -10.04 13.29
C ASP A 301 29.93 -9.61 12.72
N PHE A 302 30.74 -9.04 13.56
CA PHE A 302 32.08 -8.59 13.23
C PHE A 302 33.09 -9.35 14.09
N PRO A 303 34.25 -9.76 13.54
CA PRO A 303 35.29 -10.38 14.35
C PRO A 303 35.73 -9.43 15.48
N GLU A 304 36.06 -9.99 16.63
CA GLU A 304 36.69 -9.21 17.68
C GLU A 304 38.05 -8.70 17.17
N VAL A 305 38.29 -7.41 17.33
CA VAL A 305 39.60 -6.86 17.02
C VAL A 305 40.56 -7.47 18.05
N GLY A 306 41.26 -8.54 17.64
CA GLY A 306 42.26 -9.16 18.50
C GLY A 306 43.30 -8.11 18.87
N ASN A 307 43.63 -7.98 20.16
CA ASN A 307 44.81 -7.31 20.59
C ASN A 307 46.00 -8.11 20.01
N ALA A 308 46.55 -7.59 18.88
CA ALA A 308 47.80 -8.04 18.32
C ALA A 308 48.94 -7.30 19.04
#